data_e1b408eb4bd774a7d76943be85882e29
#
_entry.id   e1b408eb4bd774a7d76943be85882e29
#
_cell.length_a   1.000
_cell.length_b   1.000
_cell.length_c   1.000
_cell.angle_alpha   90.00
_cell.angle_beta   90.00
_cell.angle_gamma   90.00
#
_symmetry.space_group_name_H-M   'P 1'
#
loop_
_entity.id
_entity.type
_entity.pdbx_description
1 polymer ?
#
loop_
_entity_poly.entity_id
_entity_poly.type
_entity_poly.pdbx_seq_one_letter_code
_entity_poly.pdbx_strand_id
1 'polypeptide(L)'
;KRDFDLKVEEDVFAFLGIEIIKDKKGNAISLRQSGLVDRIIRATGMENANAVKTPATTVGLGADVGGKERRYEEWSYASVVGMLLYLAGNTRPDIAFAVHQAAWFLHKPMQCHEDAVKRIVWYLKGTKDKGLYFGSKTDFQLEAYADADFAGLWGIEEPQDPTSVKSRSGYLIRLGGCPIIWRSKLQTLIAVSTMEAEYISLSMCMRELIPLRRIFIDLSKCFEVDVKVASAKCLVFEDNISAVTLANVPKMTPRSKHIALHYHFFREHFIDGSVGVMHVSKDLQIADTLTKGLVEVKFERLRKLLMNW
;
A
#
# COMPACT_ATOMS: atom_id res chain seq x y z
N LYS A 1 -13.04 -33.22 -4.37
CA LYS A 1 -13.37 -33.54 -5.78
C LYS A 1 -14.84 -33.93 -5.99
N ARG A 2 -15.63 -34.18 -4.96
CA ARG A 2 -17.03 -34.63 -5.12
C ARG A 2 -18.09 -33.52 -5.05
N ASP A 3 -17.70 -32.31 -4.61
CA ASP A 3 -18.67 -31.25 -4.31
C ASP A 3 -18.61 -30.04 -5.26
N PHE A 4 -17.67 -30.01 -6.21
CA PHE A 4 -17.51 -28.91 -7.16
C PHE A 4 -17.09 -29.41 -8.54
N ASP A 5 -17.73 -28.89 -9.59
CA ASP A 5 -17.28 -29.02 -10.99
C ASP A 5 -16.07 -28.11 -11.19
N LEU A 6 -14.86 -28.68 -11.18
CA LEU A 6 -13.62 -27.96 -11.37
C LEU A 6 -13.17 -28.05 -12.82
N LYS A 7 -13.10 -26.90 -13.50
CA LYS A 7 -12.42 -26.78 -14.79
C LYS A 7 -10.93 -26.53 -14.53
N VAL A 8 -10.08 -27.41 -15.01
CA VAL A 8 -8.63 -27.25 -14.96
C VAL A 8 -8.18 -26.60 -16.26
N GLU A 9 -7.48 -25.46 -16.17
CA GLU A 9 -6.84 -24.80 -17.31
C GLU A 9 -5.33 -24.99 -17.19
N GLU A 10 -4.66 -25.45 -18.25
CA GLU A 10 -3.21 -25.71 -18.25
C GLU A 10 -2.39 -24.43 -18.23
N ASP A 11 -2.84 -23.37 -18.92
CA ASP A 11 -2.21 -22.07 -18.95
C ASP A 11 -3.20 -20.96 -18.59
N VAL A 12 -2.84 -20.14 -17.59
CA VAL A 12 -3.62 -18.98 -17.17
C VAL A 12 -2.94 -17.72 -17.67
N PHE A 13 -3.57 -17.02 -18.62
CA PHE A 13 -3.09 -15.75 -19.19
C PHE A 13 -3.77 -14.53 -18.58
N ALA A 14 -4.93 -14.72 -17.96
CA ALA A 14 -5.65 -13.66 -17.27
C ALA A 14 -6.56 -14.24 -16.17
N PHE A 15 -6.73 -13.48 -15.09
CA PHE A 15 -7.65 -13.79 -13.99
C PHE A 15 -8.25 -12.52 -13.44
N LEU A 16 -9.59 -12.42 -13.38
CA LEU A 16 -10.33 -11.26 -12.87
C LEU A 16 -9.87 -9.91 -13.49
N GLY A 17 -9.56 -9.90 -14.79
CA GLY A 17 -9.09 -8.69 -15.48
C GLY A 17 -7.64 -8.33 -15.21
N ILE A 18 -6.88 -9.21 -14.56
CA ILE A 18 -5.43 -9.11 -14.37
C ILE A 18 -4.76 -9.98 -15.43
N GLU A 19 -3.93 -9.39 -16.26
CA GLU A 19 -3.09 -10.07 -17.24
C GLU A 19 -1.91 -10.73 -16.53
N ILE A 20 -1.68 -12.02 -16.80
CA ILE A 20 -0.58 -12.82 -16.26
C ILE A 20 0.40 -13.10 -17.40
N ILE A 21 1.58 -12.49 -17.33
CA ILE A 21 2.58 -12.57 -18.40
C ILE A 21 3.81 -13.24 -17.84
N LYS A 22 4.12 -14.43 -18.37
CA LYS A 22 5.35 -15.15 -18.10
C LYS A 22 6.45 -14.62 -19.03
N ASP A 23 7.67 -14.46 -18.54
CA ASP A 23 8.81 -14.17 -19.41
C ASP A 23 9.13 -15.37 -20.31
N LYS A 24 9.94 -15.14 -21.39
CA LYS A 24 10.28 -16.18 -22.36
C LYS A 24 11.02 -17.40 -21.76
N LYS A 25 11.62 -17.24 -20.57
CA LYS A 25 12.35 -18.30 -19.86
C LYS A 25 11.49 -18.95 -18.76
N GLY A 26 10.27 -18.43 -18.50
CA GLY A 26 9.40 -18.90 -17.42
C GLY A 26 9.90 -18.51 -16.01
N ASN A 27 10.92 -17.66 -15.92
CA ASN A 27 11.57 -17.33 -14.64
C ASN A 27 11.00 -16.09 -13.97
N ALA A 28 10.13 -15.34 -14.65
CA ALA A 28 9.49 -14.15 -14.09
C ALA A 28 8.03 -14.05 -14.52
N ILE A 29 7.21 -13.49 -13.64
CA ILE A 29 5.78 -13.27 -13.87
C ILE A 29 5.49 -11.78 -13.67
N SER A 30 4.78 -11.17 -14.62
CA SER A 30 4.23 -9.84 -14.50
C SER A 30 2.71 -9.92 -14.38
N LEU A 31 2.16 -9.17 -13.41
CA LEU A 31 0.72 -8.99 -13.23
C LEU A 31 0.37 -7.54 -13.55
N ARG A 32 -0.46 -7.31 -14.56
CA ARG A 32 -0.85 -5.96 -14.98
C ARG A 32 -2.31 -5.89 -15.43
N GLN A 33 -2.82 -4.67 -15.58
CA GLN A 33 -4.20 -4.40 -15.97
C GLN A 33 -4.25 -3.30 -17.03
N SER A 34 -3.51 -3.46 -18.12
CA SER A 34 -3.37 -2.45 -19.19
C SER A 34 -4.73 -2.07 -19.78
N GLY A 35 -5.61 -3.05 -19.98
CA GLY A 35 -6.96 -2.81 -20.49
C GLY A 35 -7.85 -1.99 -19.53
N LEU A 36 -7.67 -2.14 -18.21
CA LEU A 36 -8.36 -1.31 -17.24
C LEU A 36 -7.83 0.13 -17.25
N VAL A 37 -6.50 0.30 -17.35
CA VAL A 37 -5.89 1.63 -17.50
C VAL A 37 -6.42 2.35 -18.75
N ASP A 38 -6.53 1.66 -19.89
CA ASP A 38 -7.11 2.22 -21.12
C ASP A 38 -8.57 2.63 -20.93
N ARG A 39 -9.35 1.82 -20.22
CA ARG A 39 -10.75 2.15 -19.93
C ARG A 39 -10.85 3.39 -19.04
N ILE A 40 -9.97 3.55 -18.04
CA ILE A 40 -9.94 4.75 -17.18
C ILE A 40 -9.57 5.99 -18.00
N ILE A 41 -8.52 5.92 -18.83
CA ILE A 41 -8.08 7.03 -19.69
C ILE A 41 -9.22 7.48 -20.61
N ARG A 42 -9.89 6.55 -21.28
CA ARG A 42 -11.06 6.85 -22.16
C ARG A 42 -12.24 7.40 -21.39
N ALA A 43 -12.57 6.84 -20.23
CA ALA A 43 -13.68 7.30 -19.41
C ALA A 43 -13.48 8.74 -18.90
N THR A 44 -12.25 9.24 -18.86
CA THR A 44 -11.92 10.60 -18.43
C THR A 44 -11.56 11.54 -19.59
N GLY A 45 -11.60 11.06 -20.86
CA GLY A 45 -11.27 11.86 -22.05
C GLY A 45 -9.81 12.31 -22.11
N MET A 46 -8.88 11.54 -21.50
CA MET A 46 -7.48 11.97 -21.32
C MET A 46 -6.49 11.28 -22.27
N GLU A 47 -6.96 10.79 -23.41
CA GLU A 47 -6.13 10.10 -24.40
C GLU A 47 -4.98 10.99 -24.93
N ASN A 48 -5.21 12.29 -25.02
CA ASN A 48 -4.24 13.26 -25.54
C ASN A 48 -3.47 14.03 -24.46
N ALA A 49 -3.72 13.75 -23.16
CA ALA A 49 -3.05 14.45 -22.06
C ALA A 49 -1.55 14.05 -21.95
N ASN A 50 -0.74 14.95 -21.43
CA ASN A 50 0.66 14.67 -21.12
C ASN A 50 0.80 13.83 -19.85
N ALA A 51 1.74 12.87 -19.86
CA ALA A 51 2.03 12.07 -18.67
C ALA A 51 2.79 12.89 -17.60
N VAL A 52 2.56 12.54 -16.33
CA VAL A 52 3.30 13.10 -15.19
C VAL A 52 4.06 12.00 -14.45
N LYS A 53 5.04 12.39 -13.63
CA LYS A 53 5.95 11.45 -12.96
C LYS A 53 5.47 10.93 -11.60
N THR A 54 4.51 11.61 -10.97
CA THR A 54 3.97 11.24 -9.65
C THR A 54 2.45 11.25 -9.64
N PRO A 55 1.79 10.28 -8.97
CA PRO A 55 0.33 10.19 -8.93
C PRO A 55 -0.31 11.20 -7.96
N ALA A 56 0.45 11.76 -7.02
CA ALA A 56 0.01 12.76 -6.06
C ALA A 56 0.98 13.93 -5.99
N THR A 57 0.50 15.07 -5.50
CA THR A 57 1.33 16.19 -5.08
C THR A 57 1.84 15.97 -3.65
N THR A 58 2.80 16.76 -3.20
CA THR A 58 3.29 16.74 -1.81
C THR A 58 2.32 17.38 -0.81
N VAL A 59 1.33 18.12 -1.30
CA VAL A 59 0.28 18.72 -0.47
C VAL A 59 -0.85 17.70 -0.31
N GLY A 60 -1.32 17.50 0.92
CA GLY A 60 -2.46 16.63 1.22
C GLY A 60 -3.73 17.13 0.54
N LEU A 61 -4.68 16.22 0.31
CA LEU A 61 -5.98 16.51 -0.27
C LEU A 61 -7.01 16.63 0.86
N GLY A 62 -7.56 17.82 1.08
CA GLY A 62 -8.57 18.12 2.08
C GLY A 62 -9.96 18.33 1.47
N ALA A 63 -10.97 18.57 2.32
CA ALA A 63 -12.37 18.76 1.91
C ALA A 63 -12.61 19.98 1.02
N ASP A 64 -11.69 20.96 1.03
CA ASP A 64 -11.77 22.21 0.24
C ASP A 64 -13.08 22.97 0.47
N VAL A 65 -13.45 23.14 1.73
CA VAL A 65 -14.70 23.83 2.13
C VAL A 65 -14.68 25.27 1.62
N GLY A 66 -15.69 25.63 0.82
CA GLY A 66 -15.73 26.94 0.15
C GLY A 66 -14.89 27.05 -1.12
N GLY A 67 -14.21 25.96 -1.52
CA GLY A 67 -13.50 25.86 -2.79
C GLY A 67 -14.42 25.80 -3.99
N LYS A 68 -13.82 25.66 -5.16
CA LYS A 68 -14.55 25.64 -6.42
C LYS A 68 -15.31 24.33 -6.60
N GLU A 69 -16.62 24.43 -6.83
CA GLU A 69 -17.42 23.28 -7.19
C GLU A 69 -16.97 22.67 -8.53
N ARG A 70 -17.13 21.39 -8.64
CA ARG A 70 -16.92 20.65 -9.88
C ARG A 70 -17.82 21.19 -10.98
N ARG A 71 -17.25 21.67 -12.10
CA ARG A 71 -18.00 22.47 -13.08
C ARG A 71 -18.90 21.65 -13.98
N TYR A 72 -18.50 20.43 -14.35
CA TYR A 72 -19.27 19.56 -15.23
C TYR A 72 -18.97 18.11 -14.98
N GLU A 73 -19.99 17.28 -15.02
CA GLU A 73 -19.88 15.83 -14.95
C GLU A 73 -19.65 15.24 -16.35
N GLU A 74 -18.55 15.58 -16.99
CA GLU A 74 -18.16 14.91 -18.24
C GLU A 74 -17.96 13.42 -18.02
N TRP A 75 -17.63 13.03 -16.78
CA TRP A 75 -17.46 11.64 -16.36
C TRP A 75 -17.86 11.43 -14.88
N SER A 76 -18.27 10.20 -14.56
CA SER A 76 -18.66 9.85 -13.20
C SER A 76 -17.42 9.71 -12.29
N TYR A 77 -17.27 10.63 -11.34
CA TYR A 77 -16.17 10.60 -10.35
C TYR A 77 -16.16 9.28 -9.58
N ALA A 78 -17.31 8.83 -9.06
CA ALA A 78 -17.42 7.59 -8.30
C ALA A 78 -17.05 6.36 -9.14
N SER A 79 -17.46 6.31 -10.40
CA SER A 79 -17.13 5.20 -11.30
C SER A 79 -15.63 5.13 -11.59
N VAL A 80 -14.99 6.27 -11.87
CA VAL A 80 -13.55 6.33 -12.15
C VAL A 80 -12.74 5.99 -10.90
N VAL A 81 -13.10 6.54 -9.73
CA VAL A 81 -12.43 6.21 -8.46
C VAL A 81 -12.61 4.74 -8.11
N GLY A 82 -13.78 4.14 -8.38
CA GLY A 82 -14.00 2.70 -8.23
C GLY A 82 -13.06 1.84 -9.07
N MET A 83 -12.87 2.21 -10.36
CA MET A 83 -11.88 1.55 -11.22
C MET A 83 -10.44 1.73 -10.72
N LEU A 84 -10.09 2.93 -10.24
CA LEU A 84 -8.78 3.22 -9.66
C LEU A 84 -8.53 2.44 -8.37
N LEU A 85 -9.53 2.29 -7.49
CA LEU A 85 -9.44 1.46 -6.28
C LEU A 85 -9.17 0.00 -6.63
N TYR A 86 -9.85 -0.53 -7.64
CA TYR A 86 -9.62 -1.89 -8.11
C TYR A 86 -8.19 -2.06 -8.65
N LEU A 87 -7.71 -1.11 -9.45
CA LEU A 87 -6.34 -1.11 -9.98
C LEU A 87 -5.29 -1.00 -8.87
N ALA A 88 -5.48 -0.06 -7.93
CA ALA A 88 -4.59 0.16 -6.80
C ALA A 88 -4.50 -1.04 -5.85
N GLY A 89 -5.62 -1.74 -5.65
CA GLY A 89 -5.70 -2.90 -4.76
C GLY A 89 -5.16 -4.20 -5.34
N ASN A 90 -4.95 -4.29 -6.66
CA ASN A 90 -4.54 -5.54 -7.31
C ASN A 90 -3.14 -5.51 -7.93
N THR A 91 -2.79 -4.47 -8.70
CA THR A 91 -1.54 -4.47 -9.47
C THR A 91 -0.73 -3.18 -9.37
N ARG A 92 -1.27 -2.12 -8.75
CA ARG A 92 -0.66 -0.78 -8.72
C ARG A 92 -0.62 -0.18 -7.30
N PRO A 93 0.18 -0.77 -6.38
CA PRO A 93 0.41 -0.18 -5.06
C PRO A 93 0.97 1.26 -5.11
N ASP A 94 1.66 1.63 -6.14
CA ASP A 94 2.26 2.93 -6.37
C ASP A 94 1.25 4.10 -6.47
N ILE A 95 -0.01 3.81 -6.79
CA ILE A 95 -1.09 4.81 -6.79
C ILE A 95 -2.00 4.71 -5.55
N ALA A 96 -1.78 3.75 -4.65
CA ALA A 96 -2.71 3.45 -3.56
C ALA A 96 -2.98 4.67 -2.66
N PHE A 97 -1.94 5.42 -2.27
CA PHE A 97 -2.10 6.64 -1.48
C PHE A 97 -3.00 7.66 -2.19
N ALA A 98 -2.68 8.03 -3.42
CA ALA A 98 -3.42 9.03 -4.19
C ALA A 98 -4.88 8.64 -4.40
N VAL A 99 -5.14 7.36 -4.72
CA VAL A 99 -6.49 6.85 -4.93
C VAL A 99 -7.30 6.85 -3.64
N HIS A 100 -6.70 6.43 -2.51
CA HIS A 100 -7.39 6.44 -1.22
C HIS A 100 -7.69 7.85 -0.72
N GLN A 101 -6.85 8.85 -1.01
CA GLN A 101 -7.18 10.25 -0.75
C GLN A 101 -8.39 10.70 -1.57
N ALA A 102 -8.39 10.46 -2.88
CA ALA A 102 -9.50 10.82 -3.76
C ALA A 102 -10.81 10.11 -3.37
N ALA A 103 -10.73 8.84 -2.97
CA ALA A 103 -11.90 8.05 -2.56
C ALA A 103 -12.60 8.58 -1.30
N TRP A 104 -11.91 9.32 -0.46
CA TRP A 104 -12.51 9.94 0.73
C TRP A 104 -13.61 10.93 0.40
N PHE A 105 -13.53 11.58 -0.77
CA PHE A 105 -14.43 12.65 -1.20
C PHE A 105 -15.50 12.20 -2.23
N LEU A 106 -15.84 10.89 -2.25
CA LEU A 106 -16.83 10.32 -3.19
C LEU A 106 -18.22 10.95 -3.09
N HIS A 107 -18.63 11.37 -1.89
CA HIS A 107 -19.97 11.92 -1.67
C HIS A 107 -20.13 13.37 -2.15
N LYS A 108 -19.07 14.17 -2.06
CA LYS A 108 -19.09 15.57 -2.47
C LYS A 108 -17.72 15.97 -3.03
N PRO A 109 -17.39 15.51 -4.25
CA PRO A 109 -16.12 15.88 -4.87
C PRO A 109 -16.12 17.32 -5.34
N MET A 110 -15.09 18.08 -4.95
CA MET A 110 -14.82 19.43 -5.43
C MET A 110 -13.85 19.39 -6.63
N GLN A 111 -13.56 20.56 -7.22
CA GLN A 111 -12.66 20.64 -8.38
C GLN A 111 -11.25 20.13 -8.06
N CYS A 112 -10.71 20.43 -6.88
CA CYS A 112 -9.40 19.94 -6.45
C CYS A 112 -9.32 18.40 -6.40
N HIS A 113 -10.44 17.73 -6.02
CA HIS A 113 -10.53 16.27 -6.00
C HIS A 113 -10.53 15.70 -7.42
N GLU A 114 -11.24 16.36 -8.33
CA GLU A 114 -11.22 16.00 -9.76
C GLU A 114 -9.80 16.15 -10.34
N ASP A 115 -9.12 17.26 -10.04
CA ASP A 115 -7.76 17.51 -10.52
C ASP A 115 -6.77 16.48 -9.95
N ALA A 116 -6.98 16.03 -8.70
CA ALA A 116 -6.21 14.94 -8.12
C ALA A 116 -6.43 13.61 -8.88
N VAL A 117 -7.67 13.26 -9.22
CA VAL A 117 -7.98 12.08 -10.05
C VAL A 117 -7.35 12.22 -11.44
N LYS A 118 -7.45 13.38 -12.10
CA LYS A 118 -6.79 13.65 -13.39
C LYS A 118 -5.28 13.41 -13.32
N ARG A 119 -4.64 13.85 -12.23
CA ARG A 119 -3.20 13.61 -12.02
C ARG A 119 -2.87 12.12 -11.94
N ILE A 120 -3.69 11.32 -11.24
CA ILE A 120 -3.51 9.87 -11.20
C ILE A 120 -3.60 9.28 -12.62
N VAL A 121 -4.58 9.71 -13.42
CA VAL A 121 -4.77 9.24 -14.80
C VAL A 121 -3.58 9.62 -15.69
N TRP A 122 -3.05 10.83 -15.57
CA TRP A 122 -1.85 11.27 -16.30
C TRP A 122 -0.61 10.43 -15.92
N TYR A 123 -0.46 10.08 -14.65
CA TYR A 123 0.60 9.17 -14.21
C TYR A 123 0.42 7.77 -14.79
N LEU A 124 -0.79 7.22 -14.76
CA LEU A 124 -1.12 5.93 -15.33
C LEU A 124 -0.88 5.88 -16.84
N LYS A 125 -1.17 6.95 -17.55
CA LYS A 125 -0.87 7.05 -19.00
C LYS A 125 0.62 6.85 -19.29
N GLY A 126 1.49 7.43 -18.48
CA GLY A 126 2.95 7.27 -18.63
C GLY A 126 3.47 5.90 -18.16
N THR A 127 2.65 5.11 -17.47
CA THR A 127 3.02 3.83 -16.88
C THR A 127 2.01 2.71 -17.17
N LYS A 128 1.33 2.78 -18.32
CA LYS A 128 0.20 1.94 -18.70
C LYS A 128 0.51 0.45 -18.64
N ASP A 129 1.65 0.05 -19.19
CA ASP A 129 2.08 -1.36 -19.30
C ASP A 129 2.83 -1.85 -18.06
N LYS A 130 2.77 -1.10 -16.98
CA LYS A 130 3.44 -1.42 -15.72
C LYS A 130 2.47 -2.06 -14.73
N GLY A 131 3.02 -2.94 -13.89
CA GLY A 131 2.29 -3.67 -12.85
C GLY A 131 3.26 -4.31 -11.87
N LEU A 132 2.83 -5.35 -11.18
CA LEU A 132 3.70 -6.12 -10.30
C LEU A 132 4.65 -6.98 -11.14
N TYR A 133 5.90 -7.08 -10.71
CA TYR A 133 6.90 -7.91 -11.35
C TYR A 133 7.52 -8.87 -10.33
N PHE A 134 7.28 -10.15 -10.51
CA PHE A 134 7.84 -11.25 -9.74
C PHE A 134 9.02 -11.82 -10.51
N GLY A 135 10.23 -11.41 -10.14
CA GLY A 135 11.46 -11.90 -10.76
C GLY A 135 11.92 -13.25 -10.21
N SER A 136 12.91 -13.83 -10.86
CA SER A 136 13.48 -15.14 -10.53
C SER A 136 14.34 -15.19 -9.25
N LYS A 137 14.32 -14.17 -8.42
CA LYS A 137 15.03 -14.22 -7.13
C LYS A 137 14.42 -15.30 -6.25
N THR A 138 15.23 -16.27 -5.89
CA THR A 138 14.84 -17.46 -5.11
C THR A 138 14.75 -17.20 -3.61
N ASP A 139 14.95 -15.97 -3.17
CA ASP A 139 14.80 -15.59 -1.78
C ASP A 139 13.33 -15.35 -1.44
N PHE A 140 12.63 -16.39 -1.01
CA PHE A 140 11.23 -16.36 -0.60
C PHE A 140 11.04 -15.79 0.82
N GLN A 141 11.90 -14.88 1.25
CA GLN A 141 11.77 -14.25 2.56
C GLN A 141 10.58 -13.28 2.59
N LEU A 142 9.77 -13.39 3.65
CA LEU A 142 8.74 -12.42 3.99
C LEU A 142 9.38 -11.24 4.73
N GLU A 143 9.18 -10.06 4.21
CA GLU A 143 9.58 -8.79 4.83
C GLU A 143 8.44 -7.77 4.74
N ALA A 144 8.43 -6.80 5.64
CA ALA A 144 7.41 -5.77 5.65
C ALA A 144 8.01 -4.39 5.94
N TYR A 145 7.28 -3.34 5.54
CA TYR A 145 7.57 -1.94 5.82
C TYR A 145 6.32 -1.31 6.42
N ALA A 146 6.45 -0.57 7.49
CA ALA A 146 5.36 0.19 8.09
C ALA A 146 5.79 1.65 8.26
N ASP A 147 4.86 2.58 8.05
CA ASP A 147 5.05 4.03 8.18
C ASP A 147 3.73 4.69 8.57
N ALA A 148 3.78 5.82 9.25
CA ALA A 148 2.61 6.64 9.49
C ALA A 148 2.88 8.13 9.22
N ASP A 149 1.93 8.77 8.53
CA ASP A 149 1.89 10.23 8.40
C ASP A 149 1.07 10.80 9.57
N PHE A 150 1.78 11.33 10.60
CA PHE A 150 1.18 11.84 11.82
C PHE A 150 0.42 13.14 11.55
N ALA A 151 -0.90 13.11 11.73
CA ALA A 151 -1.79 14.25 11.56
C ALA A 151 -1.56 14.99 10.21
N GLY A 152 -1.37 14.24 9.11
CA GLY A 152 -0.97 14.78 7.81
C GLY A 152 -1.99 15.72 7.15
N LEU A 153 -3.22 15.80 7.68
CA LEU A 153 -4.25 16.75 7.24
C LEU A 153 -4.35 18.00 8.14
N TRP A 154 -3.50 18.12 9.18
CA TRP A 154 -3.48 19.30 10.03
C TRP A 154 -3.12 20.55 9.24
N GLY A 155 -3.96 21.58 9.38
CA GLY A 155 -3.81 22.83 8.61
C GLY A 155 -4.31 22.78 7.17
N ILE A 156 -4.81 21.62 6.71
CA ILE A 156 -5.45 21.42 5.40
C ILE A 156 -6.97 21.28 5.57
N GLU A 157 -7.38 20.50 6.56
CA GLU A 157 -8.77 20.36 6.98
C GLU A 157 -9.15 21.39 8.05
N GLU A 158 -10.46 21.64 8.19
CA GLU A 158 -10.95 22.50 9.29
C GLU A 158 -10.55 21.93 10.65
N PRO A 159 -10.07 22.78 11.59
CA PRO A 159 -9.62 22.32 12.91
C PRO A 159 -10.69 21.58 13.73
N GLN A 160 -11.98 21.86 13.47
CA GLN A 160 -13.09 21.19 14.14
C GLN A 160 -13.40 19.82 13.56
N ASP A 161 -12.93 19.51 12.36
CA ASP A 161 -13.11 18.17 11.78
C ASP A 161 -12.14 17.18 12.45
N PRO A 162 -12.65 16.11 13.09
CA PRO A 162 -11.79 15.10 13.71
C PRO A 162 -10.83 14.42 12.73
N THR A 163 -11.06 14.49 11.42
CA THR A 163 -10.17 13.92 10.40
C THR A 163 -8.87 14.72 10.27
N SER A 164 -8.88 16.02 10.63
CA SER A 164 -7.71 16.93 10.58
C SER A 164 -6.53 16.41 11.41
N VAL A 165 -6.81 15.73 12.53
CA VAL A 165 -5.81 15.19 13.46
C VAL A 165 -5.54 13.70 13.30
N LYS A 166 -6.25 13.01 12.39
CA LYS A 166 -6.01 11.58 12.14
C LYS A 166 -4.72 11.37 11.35
N SER A 167 -3.96 10.40 11.80
CA SER A 167 -2.77 9.92 11.08
C SER A 167 -3.15 8.94 9.98
N ARG A 168 -2.30 8.80 8.97
CA ARG A 168 -2.46 7.79 7.91
C ARG A 168 -1.44 6.69 8.11
N SER A 169 -1.90 5.45 8.23
CA SER A 169 -1.04 4.27 8.20
C SER A 169 -0.81 3.81 6.77
N GLY A 170 0.44 3.45 6.49
CA GLY A 170 0.85 2.76 5.29
C GLY A 170 1.70 1.54 5.64
N TYR A 171 1.39 0.39 5.07
CA TYR A 171 2.25 -0.78 5.20
C TYR A 171 2.27 -1.61 3.94
N LEU A 172 3.36 -2.32 3.77
CA LEU A 172 3.68 -3.17 2.65
C LEU A 172 4.28 -4.47 3.17
N ILE A 173 3.77 -5.62 2.70
CA ILE A 173 4.37 -6.94 2.92
C ILE A 173 4.84 -7.47 1.58
N ARG A 174 6.08 -7.94 1.52
CA ARG A 174 6.72 -8.46 0.32
C ARG A 174 7.15 -9.91 0.52
N LEU A 175 7.10 -10.67 -0.57
CA LEU A 175 7.68 -12.00 -0.68
C LEU A 175 8.74 -11.98 -1.77
N GLY A 176 9.98 -12.31 -1.43
CA GLY A 176 11.08 -12.27 -2.39
C GLY A 176 11.28 -10.89 -3.04
N GLY A 177 11.04 -9.80 -2.31
CA GLY A 177 11.11 -8.43 -2.81
C GLY A 177 9.88 -7.95 -3.59
N CYS A 178 8.86 -8.80 -3.82
CA CYS A 178 7.65 -8.43 -4.55
C CYS A 178 6.49 -8.13 -3.60
N PRO A 179 5.74 -7.03 -3.79
CA PRO A 179 4.59 -6.70 -2.95
C PRO A 179 3.48 -7.73 -3.12
N ILE A 180 2.94 -8.21 -2.00
CA ILE A 180 1.81 -9.15 -1.96
C ILE A 180 0.65 -8.63 -1.14
N ILE A 181 0.90 -7.78 -0.14
CA ILE A 181 -0.13 -7.05 0.61
C ILE A 181 0.35 -5.61 0.81
N TRP A 182 -0.52 -4.64 0.59
CA TRP A 182 -0.26 -3.22 0.86
C TRP A 182 -1.53 -2.50 1.27
N ARG A 183 -1.38 -1.49 2.10
CA ARG A 183 -2.51 -0.66 2.56
C ARG A 183 -2.08 0.80 2.71
N SER A 184 -3.01 1.69 2.39
CA SER A 184 -2.97 3.10 2.74
C SER A 184 -4.31 3.45 3.37
N LYS A 185 -4.36 3.83 4.66
CA LYS A 185 -5.62 4.04 5.37
C LYS A 185 -5.47 5.07 6.48
N LEU A 186 -6.45 5.96 6.65
CA LEU A 186 -6.56 6.79 7.84
C LEU A 186 -6.81 5.91 9.07
N GLN A 187 -6.11 6.23 10.16
CA GLN A 187 -6.28 5.56 11.44
C GLN A 187 -7.66 5.88 12.02
N THR A 188 -8.26 4.93 12.67
CA THR A 188 -9.54 5.11 13.37
C THR A 188 -9.36 5.79 14.72
N LEU A 189 -8.19 5.59 15.35
CA LEU A 189 -7.78 6.23 16.60
C LEU A 189 -6.97 7.49 16.29
N ILE A 190 -7.07 8.48 17.16
CA ILE A 190 -6.21 9.66 17.12
C ILE A 190 -4.97 9.35 17.93
N ALA A 191 -3.82 9.33 17.26
CA ALA A 191 -2.53 9.21 17.91
C ALA A 191 -2.14 10.56 18.52
N VAL A 192 -1.55 10.54 19.72
CA VAL A 192 -1.12 11.76 20.41
C VAL A 192 0.37 12.07 20.20
N SER A 193 1.06 11.25 19.45
CA SER A 193 2.47 11.44 19.06
C SER A 193 2.81 10.73 17.77
N THR A 194 3.88 11.15 17.10
CA THR A 194 4.42 10.45 15.92
C THR A 194 4.74 9.00 16.22
N MET A 195 5.40 8.73 17.34
CA MET A 195 5.75 7.37 17.77
C MET A 195 4.51 6.48 17.94
N GLU A 196 3.40 7.03 18.47
CA GLU A 196 2.15 6.27 18.61
C GLU A 196 1.50 5.99 17.25
N ALA A 197 1.49 6.97 16.34
CA ALA A 197 0.98 6.77 14.98
C ALA A 197 1.76 5.66 14.24
N GLU A 198 3.09 5.68 14.33
CA GLU A 198 3.95 4.64 13.76
C GLU A 198 3.67 3.27 14.38
N TYR A 199 3.52 3.23 15.70
CA TYR A 199 3.24 1.98 16.40
C TYR A 199 1.88 1.38 16.04
N ILE A 200 0.86 2.22 15.82
CA ILE A 200 -0.44 1.78 15.28
C ILE A 200 -0.27 1.18 13.89
N SER A 201 0.50 1.83 13.01
CA SER A 201 0.77 1.31 11.67
C SER A 201 1.50 -0.03 11.70
N LEU A 202 2.52 -0.14 12.55
CA LEU A 202 3.26 -1.37 12.80
C LEU A 202 2.33 -2.51 13.26
N SER A 203 1.42 -2.22 14.22
CA SER A 203 0.43 -3.18 14.69
C SER A 203 -0.52 -3.64 13.60
N MET A 204 -0.97 -2.73 12.73
CA MET A 204 -1.81 -3.07 11.57
C MET A 204 -1.07 -4.00 10.60
N CYS A 205 0.20 -3.71 10.31
CA CYS A 205 1.06 -4.55 9.49
C CYS A 205 1.20 -5.96 10.08
N MET A 206 1.45 -6.07 11.38
CA MET A 206 1.61 -7.35 12.06
C MET A 206 0.36 -8.24 12.00
N ARG A 207 -0.84 -7.64 12.02
CA ARG A 207 -2.11 -8.38 11.89
C ARG A 207 -2.27 -9.10 10.56
N GLU A 208 -1.66 -8.59 9.51
CA GLU A 208 -1.62 -9.24 8.19
C GLU A 208 -0.42 -10.17 8.06
N LEU A 209 0.76 -9.75 8.54
CA LEU A 209 2.01 -10.49 8.39
C LEU A 209 1.99 -11.84 9.13
N ILE A 210 1.48 -11.88 10.36
CA ILE A 210 1.51 -13.08 11.20
C ILE A 210 0.66 -14.22 10.61
N PRO A 211 -0.62 -14.00 10.22
CA PRO A 211 -1.40 -15.04 9.53
C PRO A 211 -0.79 -15.44 8.20
N LEU A 212 -0.31 -14.47 7.41
CA LEU A 212 0.33 -14.73 6.12
C LEU A 212 1.55 -15.63 6.27
N ARG A 213 2.39 -15.40 7.27
CA ARG A 213 3.55 -16.26 7.57
C ARG A 213 3.13 -17.70 7.82
N ARG A 214 2.04 -17.93 8.57
CA ARG A 214 1.51 -19.29 8.83
C ARG A 214 1.07 -19.96 7.52
N ILE A 215 0.29 -19.25 6.70
CA ILE A 215 -0.13 -19.72 5.37
C ILE A 215 1.08 -20.06 4.51
N PHE A 216 2.10 -19.20 4.49
CA PHE A 216 3.30 -19.41 3.69
C PHE A 216 4.09 -20.65 4.13
N ILE A 217 4.22 -20.89 5.45
CA ILE A 217 4.86 -22.11 5.99
C ILE A 217 4.07 -23.36 5.57
N ASP A 218 2.73 -23.32 5.60
CA ASP A 218 1.92 -24.47 5.21
C ASP A 218 1.98 -24.73 3.69
N LEU A 219 1.95 -23.67 2.89
CA LEU A 219 2.13 -23.79 1.43
C LEU A 219 3.53 -24.32 1.07
N SER A 220 4.59 -23.90 1.77
CA SER A 220 5.95 -24.38 1.51
C SER A 220 6.07 -25.88 1.70
N LYS A 221 5.38 -26.46 2.69
CA LYS A 221 5.31 -27.92 2.89
C LYS A 221 4.60 -28.63 1.74
N CYS A 222 3.53 -28.01 1.19
CA CYS A 222 2.76 -28.59 0.09
C CYS A 222 3.51 -28.57 -1.25
N PHE A 223 4.34 -27.55 -1.46
CA PHE A 223 5.06 -27.33 -2.72
C PHE A 223 6.54 -27.68 -2.67
N GLU A 224 6.99 -28.39 -1.61
CA GLU A 224 8.38 -28.79 -1.41
C GLU A 224 9.39 -27.63 -1.49
N VAL A 225 8.95 -26.40 -1.20
CA VAL A 225 9.83 -25.25 -1.06
C VAL A 225 10.63 -25.39 0.23
N ASP A 226 11.91 -24.99 0.24
CA ASP A 226 12.75 -25.10 1.42
C ASP A 226 12.10 -24.46 2.66
N VAL A 227 11.66 -25.30 3.59
CA VAL A 227 10.97 -24.88 4.83
C VAL A 227 11.83 -23.96 5.68
N LYS A 228 13.16 -24.02 5.58
CA LYS A 228 14.07 -23.11 6.30
C LYS A 228 13.87 -21.67 5.87
N VAL A 229 13.63 -21.42 4.59
CA VAL A 229 13.33 -20.08 4.08
C VAL A 229 11.94 -19.62 4.54
N ALA A 230 10.94 -20.50 4.47
CA ALA A 230 9.58 -20.18 4.90
C ALA A 230 9.47 -19.96 6.42
N SER A 231 10.29 -20.66 7.22
CA SER A 231 10.35 -20.51 8.68
C SER A 231 11.30 -19.40 9.15
N ALA A 232 12.03 -18.74 8.25
CA ALA A 232 12.91 -17.66 8.58
C ALA A 232 12.21 -16.53 9.34
N LYS A 233 12.97 -15.78 10.10
CA LYS A 233 12.48 -14.62 10.84
C LYS A 233 11.95 -13.57 9.86
N CYS A 234 10.69 -13.17 10.02
CA CYS A 234 10.14 -12.04 9.28
C CYS A 234 10.65 -10.72 9.83
N LEU A 235 11.14 -9.85 8.96
CA LEU A 235 11.62 -8.52 9.34
C LEU A 235 10.62 -7.46 8.95
N VAL A 236 10.29 -6.59 9.90
CA VAL A 236 9.49 -5.39 9.67
C VAL A 236 10.37 -4.17 9.81
N PHE A 237 10.39 -3.33 8.79
CA PHE A 237 11.21 -2.14 8.71
C PHE A 237 10.38 -0.89 9.07
N GLU A 238 10.93 -0.09 9.99
CA GLU A 238 10.33 1.11 10.57
C GLU A 238 11.40 2.20 10.66
N ASP A 239 11.10 3.46 10.32
CA ASP A 239 12.10 4.55 10.34
C ASP A 239 12.07 5.37 11.63
N ASN A 240 11.07 5.20 12.49
CA ASN A 240 10.99 5.83 13.79
C ASN A 240 11.72 4.99 14.86
N ILE A 241 12.89 5.45 15.28
CA ILE A 241 13.73 4.76 16.27
C ILE A 241 12.96 4.53 17.58
N SER A 242 12.09 5.45 18.00
CA SER A 242 11.29 5.31 19.22
C SER A 242 10.27 4.18 19.11
N ALA A 243 9.62 4.03 17.94
CA ALA A 243 8.70 2.94 17.66
C ALA A 243 9.43 1.59 17.60
N VAL A 244 10.59 1.54 16.93
CA VAL A 244 11.46 0.34 16.90
C VAL A 244 11.90 -0.05 18.31
N THR A 245 12.33 0.92 19.12
CA THR A 245 12.75 0.67 20.50
C THR A 245 11.60 0.12 21.33
N LEU A 246 10.41 0.75 21.24
CA LEU A 246 9.24 0.29 21.98
C LEU A 246 8.83 -1.14 21.57
N ALA A 247 8.89 -1.46 20.28
CA ALA A 247 8.58 -2.81 19.79
C ALA A 247 9.53 -3.90 20.35
N ASN A 248 10.79 -3.56 20.51
CA ASN A 248 11.83 -4.50 20.98
C ASN A 248 12.00 -4.56 22.51
N VAL A 249 11.38 -3.65 23.29
CA VAL A 249 11.50 -3.64 24.75
C VAL A 249 10.66 -4.71 25.43
N PRO A 250 11.21 -5.52 26.35
CA PRO A 250 10.47 -6.62 26.99
C PRO A 250 9.44 -6.16 28.03
N LYS A 251 9.50 -4.92 28.51
CA LYS A 251 8.59 -4.37 29.54
C LYS A 251 8.00 -3.05 29.12
N MET A 252 6.68 -2.92 29.27
CA MET A 252 5.95 -1.66 29.08
C MET A 252 6.15 -0.72 30.27
N THR A 253 6.30 0.56 29.98
CA THR A 253 6.30 1.61 31.01
C THR A 253 4.88 2.09 31.31
N PRO A 254 4.60 2.68 32.48
CA PRO A 254 3.29 3.28 32.78
C PRO A 254 2.84 4.31 31.74
N ARG A 255 3.78 5.00 31.08
CA ARG A 255 3.51 6.02 30.05
C ARG A 255 2.98 5.42 28.72
N SER A 256 3.24 4.15 28.45
CA SER A 256 2.81 3.47 27.21
C SER A 256 1.62 2.52 27.42
N LYS A 257 0.92 2.63 28.58
CA LYS A 257 -0.20 1.72 28.93
C LYS A 257 -1.34 1.74 27.90
N HIS A 258 -1.64 2.89 27.30
CA HIS A 258 -2.67 3.03 26.28
C HIS A 258 -2.32 2.32 24.95
N ILE A 259 -1.03 2.09 24.70
CA ILE A 259 -0.52 1.35 23.54
C ILE A 259 -0.47 -0.18 23.81
N ALA A 260 -0.68 -0.58 25.08
CA ALA A 260 -0.48 -1.95 25.54
C ALA A 260 -1.25 -3.02 24.73
N LEU A 261 -2.49 -2.74 24.34
CA LEU A 261 -3.31 -3.69 23.57
C LEU A 261 -2.72 -4.00 22.21
N HIS A 262 -2.20 -2.99 21.50
CA HIS A 262 -1.54 -3.18 20.21
C HIS A 262 -0.22 -3.92 20.36
N TYR A 263 0.50 -3.68 21.47
CA TYR A 263 1.76 -4.34 21.79
C TYR A 263 1.58 -5.83 22.12
N HIS A 264 0.60 -6.18 22.95
CA HIS A 264 0.41 -7.57 23.39
C HIS A 264 0.06 -8.52 22.25
N PHE A 265 -0.59 -8.01 21.19
CA PHE A 265 -1.00 -8.82 20.05
C PHE A 265 0.18 -9.55 19.35
N PHE A 266 1.32 -8.90 19.19
CA PHE A 266 2.44 -9.49 18.46
C PHE A 266 3.66 -9.82 19.33
N ARG A 267 3.56 -9.59 20.64
CA ARG A 267 4.68 -9.80 21.59
C ARG A 267 5.22 -11.23 21.60
N GLU A 268 4.33 -12.22 21.53
CA GLU A 268 4.74 -13.63 21.53
C GLU A 268 5.65 -13.93 20.34
N HIS A 269 5.38 -13.33 19.19
CA HIS A 269 6.14 -13.48 17.96
C HIS A 269 7.54 -12.81 18.00
N PHE A 270 7.72 -11.84 18.91
CA PHE A 270 9.04 -11.28 19.20
C PHE A 270 9.83 -12.19 20.15
N ILE A 271 9.15 -12.77 21.15
CA ILE A 271 9.79 -13.65 22.15
C ILE A 271 10.23 -14.95 21.49
N ASP A 272 9.43 -15.54 20.62
CA ASP A 272 9.75 -16.78 19.89
C ASP A 272 10.72 -16.54 18.72
N GLY A 273 11.06 -15.27 18.43
CA GLY A 273 11.99 -14.89 17.38
C GLY A 273 11.44 -14.99 15.95
N SER A 274 10.16 -15.29 15.77
CA SER A 274 9.54 -15.44 14.44
C SER A 274 9.38 -14.11 13.69
N VAL A 275 9.30 -13.00 14.41
CA VAL A 275 9.23 -11.64 13.86
C VAL A 275 10.24 -10.73 14.55
N GLY A 276 10.75 -9.72 13.86
CA GLY A 276 11.57 -8.66 14.43
C GLY A 276 11.32 -7.34 13.75
N VAL A 277 11.49 -6.24 14.50
CA VAL A 277 11.44 -4.89 13.96
C VAL A 277 12.85 -4.34 13.87
N MET A 278 13.17 -3.76 12.71
CA MET A 278 14.46 -3.16 12.43
C MET A 278 14.29 -1.73 11.94
N HIS A 279 15.23 -0.88 12.33
CA HIS A 279 15.28 0.48 11.81
C HIS A 279 15.71 0.49 10.34
N VAL A 280 15.00 1.28 9.53
CA VAL A 280 15.38 1.60 8.16
C VAL A 280 15.55 3.12 8.01
N SER A 281 16.45 3.55 7.15
CA SER A 281 16.61 4.98 6.87
C SER A 281 15.38 5.52 6.14
N LYS A 282 15.02 6.79 6.40
CA LYS A 282 13.91 7.51 5.73
C LYS A 282 13.97 7.47 4.20
N ASP A 283 15.17 7.31 3.68
CA ASP A 283 15.42 7.23 2.25
C ASP A 283 15.08 5.87 1.65
N LEU A 284 14.98 4.84 2.46
CA LEU A 284 14.65 3.47 2.08
C LEU A 284 13.31 3.01 2.64
N GLN A 285 12.56 3.90 3.33
CA GLN A 285 11.23 3.60 3.83
C GLN A 285 10.22 3.54 2.68
N ILE A 286 10.00 2.33 2.17
CA ILE A 286 9.12 2.12 1.00
C ILE A 286 7.67 2.49 1.33
N ALA A 287 7.25 2.29 2.57
CA ALA A 287 5.88 2.58 3.02
C ALA A 287 5.53 4.08 2.98
N ASP A 288 6.51 5.00 2.89
CA ASP A 288 6.29 6.43 2.61
C ASP A 288 5.41 6.65 1.35
N THR A 289 5.52 5.77 0.36
CA THR A 289 4.69 5.84 -0.87
C THR A 289 3.21 5.59 -0.61
N LEU A 290 2.86 5.03 0.55
CA LEU A 290 1.52 4.67 0.97
C LEU A 290 0.92 5.64 2.00
N THR A 291 1.73 6.57 2.53
CA THR A 291 1.30 7.49 3.60
C THR A 291 1.22 8.94 3.16
N LYS A 292 2.09 9.38 2.25
CA LYS A 292 2.20 10.80 1.85
C LYS A 292 2.56 10.99 0.38
N GLY A 293 2.26 12.19 -0.13
CA GLY A 293 2.72 12.61 -1.45
C GLY A 293 4.22 12.92 -1.41
N LEU A 294 4.97 12.40 -2.37
CA LEU A 294 6.42 12.50 -2.42
C LEU A 294 6.88 13.36 -3.61
N VAL A 295 8.01 14.05 -3.43
CA VAL A 295 8.71 14.70 -4.55
C VAL A 295 9.18 13.65 -5.56
N GLU A 296 9.25 14.03 -6.82
CA GLU A 296 9.52 13.13 -7.96
C GLU A 296 10.72 12.20 -7.73
N VAL A 297 11.86 12.76 -7.35
CA VAL A 297 13.11 12.00 -7.16
C VAL A 297 12.95 10.91 -6.08
N LYS A 298 12.33 11.23 -4.94
CA LYS A 298 12.09 10.27 -3.86
C LYS A 298 11.05 9.24 -4.28
N PHE A 299 9.96 9.69 -4.92
CA PHE A 299 8.90 8.79 -5.40
C PHE A 299 9.45 7.75 -6.40
N GLU A 300 10.18 8.18 -7.42
CA GLU A 300 10.75 7.27 -8.42
C GLU A 300 11.69 6.23 -7.80
N ARG A 301 12.51 6.66 -6.84
CA ARG A 301 13.40 5.74 -6.12
C ARG A 301 12.64 4.70 -5.33
N LEU A 302 11.69 5.13 -4.50
CA LEU A 302 10.91 4.21 -3.66
C LEU A 302 9.97 3.35 -4.51
N ARG A 303 9.40 3.89 -5.60
CA ARG A 303 8.61 3.10 -6.56
C ARG A 303 9.43 1.97 -7.18
N LYS A 304 10.68 2.20 -7.55
CA LYS A 304 11.56 1.14 -8.06
C LYS A 304 11.75 0.02 -7.04
N LEU A 305 11.89 0.36 -5.75
CA LEU A 305 11.98 -0.62 -4.68
C LEU A 305 10.63 -1.31 -4.41
N LEU A 306 9.52 -0.59 -4.58
CA LEU A 306 8.16 -1.11 -4.40
C LEU A 306 7.74 -2.05 -5.53
N MET A 307 7.99 -1.67 -6.78
CA MET A 307 7.39 -2.28 -7.97
C MET A 307 8.38 -3.12 -8.79
N ASN A 308 9.67 -3.06 -8.49
CA ASN A 308 10.76 -3.68 -9.27
C ASN A 308 10.89 -3.16 -10.72
N TRP A 309 10.46 -1.90 -11.01
CA TRP A 309 10.62 -1.24 -12.30
C TRP A 309 10.76 0.29 -12.22
#